data_e36f6ad9816afc24e47d9741b02cbd53
#
_entry.id   e36f6ad9816afc24e47d9741b02cbd53
#
_cell.length_a   1.000
_cell.length_b   1.000
_cell.length_c   1.000
_cell.angle_alpha   90.00
_cell.angle_beta   90.00
_cell.angle_gamma   90.00
#
_symmetry.space_group_name_H-M   'P 1'
#
loop_
_entity.id
_entity.type
_entity.pdbx_description
1 polymer ?
#
loop_
_entity_poly.entity_id
_entity_poly.type
_entity_poly.pdbx_seq_one_letter_code
_entity_poly.pdbx_strand_id
1 'polypeptide(L)'
;CFAAENTDIQSAENCKGFSETTRQISYPKGRDLREFFKWLAGVIDGDGNFDVRSVNSQLVLKAIRIKLHDRDIRILSYIQNTLHIGRVRSDKNKPHSIWIISKKEEMFYLINNINGLIRLKVPGLKKSCNYLGIDYKEANYNFGPYDPYFAGLVDTDGSIVFNYSGNRIECNLEFERNEFSSKLNFDNVIPNYKPAVSF
;
A
#
# COMPACT_ATOMS: atom_id res chain seq x y z
N CYS A 1 67.45 -17.01 -3.05
CA CYS A 1 66.11 -17.39 -2.58
C CYS A 1 65.34 -16.11 -2.28
N PHE A 2 64.53 -15.69 -3.22
CA PHE A 2 63.56 -14.60 -2.98
C PHE A 2 62.16 -15.18 -3.14
N ALA A 3 61.39 -15.12 -2.08
CA ALA A 3 59.96 -15.45 -2.08
C ALA A 3 59.18 -14.33 -2.81
N ALA A 4 58.41 -14.72 -3.82
CA ALA A 4 57.49 -13.82 -4.47
C ALA A 4 56.20 -13.73 -3.63
N GLU A 5 55.90 -12.54 -3.14
CA GLU A 5 54.60 -12.25 -2.54
C GLU A 5 53.54 -12.24 -3.64
N ASN A 6 52.58 -13.14 -3.53
CA ASN A 6 51.35 -13.08 -4.31
C ASN A 6 50.46 -11.94 -3.78
N THR A 7 50.44 -10.85 -4.52
CA THR A 7 49.39 -9.85 -4.37
C THR A 7 48.14 -10.35 -5.08
N ASP A 8 47.19 -10.86 -4.32
CA ASP A 8 45.84 -11.15 -4.80
C ASP A 8 45.21 -9.83 -5.29
N ILE A 9 45.17 -9.66 -6.60
CA ILE A 9 44.37 -8.65 -7.25
C ILE A 9 42.90 -9.11 -7.10
N GLN A 10 42.23 -8.57 -6.12
CA GLN A 10 40.76 -8.70 -6.05
C GLN A 10 40.17 -8.10 -7.31
N SER A 11 39.76 -8.95 -8.23
CA SER A 11 39.07 -8.54 -9.44
C SER A 11 37.72 -7.93 -9.09
N ALA A 12 37.29 -6.95 -9.90
CA ALA A 12 36.05 -6.22 -9.77
C ALA A 12 34.77 -7.08 -9.85
N GLU A 13 34.90 -8.41 -9.93
CA GLU A 13 33.79 -9.36 -9.99
C GLU A 13 33.07 -9.60 -8.65
N ASN A 14 33.62 -9.16 -7.53
CA ASN A 14 33.00 -9.29 -6.22
C ASN A 14 31.98 -8.19 -5.89
N CYS A 15 31.71 -7.26 -6.81
CA CYS A 15 30.69 -6.24 -6.66
C CYS A 15 29.27 -6.69 -7.08
N LYS A 16 29.02 -7.98 -7.22
CA LYS A 16 27.69 -8.54 -7.57
C LYS A 16 26.63 -8.44 -6.45
N GLY A 17 26.87 -7.72 -5.38
CA GLY A 17 26.01 -7.67 -4.23
C GLY A 17 25.23 -6.36 -3.99
N PHE A 18 25.51 -5.32 -4.74
CA PHE A 18 24.87 -4.01 -4.53
C PHE A 18 23.92 -3.63 -5.64
N SER A 19 23.04 -4.53 -6.02
CA SER A 19 21.80 -4.13 -6.62
C SER A 19 20.89 -3.65 -5.49
N GLU A 20 20.54 -2.37 -5.45
CA GLU A 20 19.58 -1.79 -4.51
C GLU A 20 18.21 -2.51 -4.55
N THR A 21 17.99 -3.26 -5.61
CA THR A 21 16.78 -4.04 -5.86
C THR A 21 16.69 -5.36 -5.10
N THR A 22 17.77 -5.82 -4.46
CA THR A 22 17.78 -7.09 -3.73
C THR A 22 17.78 -6.94 -2.21
N ARG A 23 17.42 -5.80 -1.66
CA ARG A 23 16.87 -5.83 -0.31
C ARG A 23 15.61 -6.68 -0.38
N GLN A 24 15.77 -7.99 -0.24
CA GLN A 24 14.67 -8.84 0.22
C GLN A 24 14.20 -8.18 1.49
N ILE A 25 13.03 -7.52 1.40
CA ILE A 25 12.30 -7.15 2.59
C ILE A 25 11.97 -8.50 3.22
N SER A 26 12.83 -8.98 4.11
CA SER A 26 12.58 -10.16 4.91
C SER A 26 11.48 -9.76 5.87
N TYR A 27 10.24 -9.95 5.45
CA TYR A 27 9.11 -9.83 6.35
C TYR A 27 9.33 -10.87 7.45
N PRO A 28 9.33 -10.47 8.73
CA PRO A 28 9.51 -11.42 9.82
C PRO A 28 8.45 -12.51 9.67
N LYS A 29 8.89 -13.77 9.63
CA LYS A 29 8.01 -14.93 9.74
C LYS A 29 7.18 -14.76 11.01
N GLY A 30 5.85 -14.56 10.90
CA GLY A 30 4.96 -14.40 12.04
C GLY A 30 4.38 -13.00 12.25
N ARG A 31 4.53 -12.05 11.33
CA ARG A 31 3.71 -10.83 11.38
C ARG A 31 2.25 -11.22 11.24
N ASP A 32 1.47 -10.78 12.22
CA ASP A 32 0.02 -10.93 12.24
C ASP A 32 -0.53 -10.41 10.89
N LEU A 33 -1.28 -11.23 10.20
CA LEU A 33 -1.94 -10.89 8.94
C LEU A 33 -2.79 -9.61 9.09
N ARG A 34 -3.16 -9.27 10.33
CA ARG A 34 -3.83 -8.03 10.71
C ARG A 34 -3.00 -6.78 10.34
N GLU A 35 -1.69 -6.77 10.62
CA GLU A 35 -0.82 -5.64 10.29
C GLU A 35 -0.69 -5.47 8.76
N PHE A 36 -0.65 -6.59 8.03
CA PHE A 36 -0.71 -6.57 6.58
C PHE A 36 -2.02 -5.95 6.06
N PHE A 37 -3.18 -6.32 6.64
CA PHE A 37 -4.46 -5.75 6.20
C PHE A 37 -4.61 -4.27 6.56
N LYS A 38 -4.02 -3.79 7.65
CA LYS A 38 -3.94 -2.36 7.94
C LYS A 38 -3.14 -1.62 6.87
N TRP A 39 -1.96 -2.11 6.54
CA TRP A 39 -1.14 -1.56 5.46
C TRP A 39 -1.88 -1.60 4.12
N LEU A 40 -2.48 -2.73 3.77
CA LEU A 40 -3.25 -2.88 2.53
C LEU A 40 -4.45 -1.93 2.46
N ALA A 41 -5.09 -1.66 3.59
CA ALA A 41 -6.19 -0.68 3.66
C ALA A 41 -5.69 0.73 3.31
N GLY A 42 -4.49 1.12 3.76
CA GLY A 42 -3.84 2.36 3.35
C GLY A 42 -3.55 2.39 1.85
N VAL A 43 -2.99 1.32 1.29
CA VAL A 43 -2.75 1.18 -0.16
C VAL A 43 -4.05 1.27 -0.97
N ILE A 44 -5.15 0.68 -0.47
CA ILE A 44 -6.46 0.75 -1.14
C ILE A 44 -7.03 2.17 -1.05
N ASP A 45 -6.89 2.83 0.08
CA ASP A 45 -7.38 4.21 0.25
C ASP A 45 -6.61 5.21 -0.61
N GLY A 46 -5.33 4.96 -0.91
CA GLY A 46 -4.57 5.70 -1.92
C GLY A 46 -5.04 5.31 -3.33
N ASP A 47 -4.50 4.25 -3.89
CA ASP A 47 -4.64 3.88 -5.31
C ASP A 47 -5.67 2.77 -5.60
N GLY A 48 -6.43 2.31 -4.59
CA GLY A 48 -7.46 1.29 -4.78
C GLY A 48 -8.75 1.82 -5.39
N ASN A 49 -9.52 0.92 -5.96
CA ASN A 49 -10.85 1.21 -6.52
C ASN A 49 -11.80 0.03 -6.32
N PHE A 50 -12.99 0.33 -5.82
CA PHE A 50 -14.13 -0.59 -5.75
C PHE A 50 -15.00 -0.36 -6.99
N ASP A 51 -14.90 -1.22 -8.02
CA ASP A 51 -15.68 -1.12 -9.26
C ASP A 51 -17.11 -1.61 -9.02
N VAL A 52 -17.94 -0.73 -8.45
CA VAL A 52 -19.36 -0.99 -8.22
C VAL A 52 -20.17 -0.34 -9.34
N ARG A 53 -20.98 -1.14 -10.03
CA ARG A 53 -21.80 -0.70 -11.16
C ARG A 53 -23.27 -1.02 -10.91
N SER A 54 -24.15 -0.17 -11.47
CA SER A 54 -25.57 -0.47 -11.52
C SER A 54 -25.85 -1.43 -12.70
N VAL A 55 -26.46 -2.57 -12.41
CA VAL A 55 -26.92 -3.55 -13.42
C VAL A 55 -28.37 -3.86 -13.07
N ASN A 56 -29.30 -3.59 -13.99
CA ASN A 56 -30.74 -3.79 -13.77
C ASN A 56 -31.23 -3.18 -12.44
N SER A 57 -30.86 -1.93 -12.19
CA SER A 57 -31.19 -1.17 -10.97
C SER A 57 -30.60 -1.75 -9.65
N GLN A 58 -29.74 -2.75 -9.73
CA GLN A 58 -29.04 -3.30 -8.55
C GLN A 58 -27.55 -2.93 -8.60
N LEU A 59 -26.98 -2.62 -7.44
CA LEU A 59 -25.54 -2.39 -7.34
C LEU A 59 -24.81 -3.73 -7.31
N VAL A 60 -23.82 -3.87 -8.19
CA VAL A 60 -22.99 -5.08 -8.31
C VAL A 60 -21.52 -4.71 -8.22
N LEU A 61 -20.80 -5.31 -7.29
CA LEU A 61 -19.34 -5.22 -7.21
C LEU A 61 -18.73 -6.10 -8.30
N LYS A 62 -18.14 -5.50 -9.32
CA LYS A 62 -17.51 -6.21 -10.45
C LYS A 62 -16.07 -6.61 -10.18
N ALA A 63 -15.33 -5.74 -9.50
CA ALA A 63 -13.94 -5.99 -9.17
C ALA A 63 -13.45 -5.05 -8.06
N ILE A 64 -12.37 -5.46 -7.40
CA ILE A 64 -11.54 -4.59 -6.57
C ILE A 64 -10.19 -4.50 -7.27
N ARG A 65 -9.64 -3.29 -7.42
CA ARG A 65 -8.42 -3.03 -8.18
C ARG A 65 -7.48 -2.12 -7.42
N ILE A 66 -6.19 -2.35 -7.57
CA ILE A 66 -5.13 -1.40 -7.20
C ILE A 66 -4.29 -1.20 -8.46
N LYS A 67 -4.14 0.06 -8.90
CA LYS A 67 -3.39 0.41 -10.10
C LYS A 67 -2.21 1.28 -9.73
N LEU A 68 -1.00 0.81 -10.02
CA LEU A 68 0.24 1.51 -9.73
C LEU A 68 1.09 1.68 -10.99
N HIS A 69 2.04 2.61 -10.94
CA HIS A 69 3.07 2.71 -11.96
C HIS A 69 3.98 1.46 -11.92
N ASP A 70 4.54 1.04 -13.05
CA ASP A 70 5.35 -0.19 -13.15
C ASP A 70 6.59 -0.20 -12.25
N ARG A 71 7.14 0.98 -11.91
CA ARG A 71 8.22 1.10 -10.93
C ARG A 71 7.83 0.57 -9.55
N ASP A 72 6.53 0.60 -9.21
CA ASP A 72 5.98 0.19 -7.91
C ASP A 72 5.30 -1.19 -7.96
N ILE A 73 5.51 -1.95 -9.07
CA ILE A 73 4.94 -3.29 -9.28
C ILE A 73 5.24 -4.26 -8.13
N ARG A 74 6.31 -4.02 -7.38
CA ARG A 74 6.68 -4.82 -6.20
C ARG A 74 5.59 -4.83 -5.13
N ILE A 75 4.87 -3.71 -4.96
CA ILE A 75 3.73 -3.60 -4.04
C ILE A 75 2.64 -4.59 -4.46
N LEU A 76 2.27 -4.60 -5.75
CA LEU A 76 1.25 -5.50 -6.27
C LEU A 76 1.66 -6.97 -6.17
N SER A 77 2.92 -7.27 -6.47
CA SER A 77 3.46 -8.62 -6.34
C SER A 77 3.48 -9.09 -4.89
N TYR A 78 3.81 -8.20 -3.96
CA TYR A 78 3.77 -8.51 -2.53
C TYR A 78 2.35 -8.82 -2.06
N ILE A 79 1.35 -8.02 -2.47
CA ILE A 79 -0.06 -8.27 -2.14
C ILE A 79 -0.50 -9.63 -2.67
N GLN A 80 -0.20 -9.94 -3.94
CA GLN A 80 -0.58 -11.20 -4.56
C GLN A 80 0.09 -12.41 -3.89
N ASN A 81 1.39 -12.30 -3.59
CA ASN A 81 2.15 -13.38 -2.95
C ASN A 81 1.76 -13.62 -1.49
N THR A 82 1.25 -12.59 -0.81
CA THR A 82 0.77 -12.72 0.58
C THR A 82 -0.64 -13.30 0.64
N LEU A 83 -1.53 -12.84 -0.23
CA LEU A 83 -2.95 -13.22 -0.19
C LEU A 83 -3.26 -14.44 -1.07
N HIS A 84 -2.47 -14.72 -2.09
CA HIS A 84 -2.70 -15.77 -3.11
C HIS A 84 -4.05 -15.62 -3.82
N ILE A 85 -4.62 -14.42 -3.88
CA ILE A 85 -5.87 -14.09 -4.57
C ILE A 85 -5.65 -12.99 -5.61
N GLY A 86 -6.59 -12.90 -6.55
CA GLY A 86 -6.50 -11.93 -7.63
C GLY A 86 -5.38 -12.25 -8.63
N ARG A 87 -5.04 -11.28 -9.45
CA ARG A 87 -3.98 -11.39 -10.45
C ARG A 87 -3.38 -10.02 -10.75
N VAL A 88 -2.08 -9.97 -11.01
CA VAL A 88 -1.39 -8.79 -11.54
C VAL A 88 -1.43 -8.82 -13.06
N ARG A 89 -1.71 -7.69 -13.69
CA ARG A 89 -1.68 -7.48 -15.14
C ARG A 89 -0.97 -6.17 -15.43
N SER A 90 -0.06 -6.17 -16.38
CA SER A 90 0.56 -4.94 -16.92
C SER A 90 -0.25 -4.43 -18.12
N ASP A 91 -0.36 -3.12 -18.24
CA ASP A 91 -0.93 -2.45 -19.40
C ASP A 91 0.13 -2.38 -20.51
N LYS A 92 -0.16 -2.94 -21.69
CA LYS A 92 0.81 -2.98 -22.80
C LYS A 92 1.15 -1.59 -23.36
N ASN A 93 0.26 -0.61 -23.16
CA ASN A 93 0.37 0.71 -23.78
C ASN A 93 0.70 1.84 -22.80
N LYS A 94 0.76 1.53 -21.50
CA LYS A 94 1.02 2.50 -20.44
C LYS A 94 1.91 1.89 -19.37
N PRO A 95 2.77 2.66 -18.74
CA PRO A 95 3.68 2.17 -17.70
C PRO A 95 2.94 1.94 -16.37
N HIS A 96 1.89 1.11 -16.41
CA HIS A 96 1.05 0.81 -15.25
C HIS A 96 0.75 -0.68 -15.15
N SER A 97 0.74 -1.16 -13.94
CA SER A 97 0.29 -2.50 -13.57
C SER A 97 -0.91 -2.42 -12.62
N ILE A 98 -1.77 -3.43 -12.71
CA ILE A 98 -3.01 -3.50 -11.95
C ILE A 98 -3.09 -4.86 -11.26
N TRP A 99 -3.26 -4.87 -9.93
CA TRP A 99 -3.76 -6.03 -9.21
C TRP A 99 -5.28 -5.98 -9.20
N ILE A 100 -5.93 -7.09 -9.59
CA ILE A 100 -7.38 -7.16 -9.74
C ILE A 100 -7.95 -8.43 -9.12
N ILE A 101 -9.01 -8.28 -8.34
CA ILE A 101 -9.86 -9.34 -7.85
C ILE A 101 -11.23 -9.21 -8.50
N SER A 102 -11.77 -10.32 -9.04
CA SER A 102 -13.09 -10.36 -9.68
C SER A 102 -13.94 -11.57 -9.26
N LYS A 103 -13.37 -12.54 -8.54
CA LYS A 103 -14.14 -13.66 -7.99
C LYS A 103 -14.84 -13.21 -6.72
N LYS A 104 -16.12 -13.57 -6.58
CA LYS A 104 -16.97 -13.14 -5.47
C LYS A 104 -16.42 -13.59 -4.12
N GLU A 105 -15.91 -14.81 -4.03
CA GLU A 105 -15.34 -15.39 -2.81
C GLU A 105 -14.07 -14.65 -2.38
N GLU A 106 -13.21 -14.31 -3.34
CA GLU A 106 -11.98 -13.55 -3.08
C GLU A 106 -12.30 -12.11 -2.64
N MET A 107 -13.29 -11.47 -3.28
CA MET A 107 -13.77 -10.14 -2.89
C MET A 107 -14.38 -10.14 -1.49
N PHE A 108 -15.19 -11.17 -1.18
CA PHE A 108 -15.76 -11.37 0.14
C PHE A 108 -14.68 -11.53 1.22
N TYR A 109 -13.68 -12.36 0.95
CA TYR A 109 -12.53 -12.54 1.85
C TYR A 109 -11.80 -11.20 2.10
N LEU A 110 -11.46 -10.45 1.03
CA LEU A 110 -10.77 -9.18 1.17
C LEU A 110 -11.61 -8.17 1.97
N ILE A 111 -12.88 -7.96 1.58
CA ILE A 111 -13.77 -6.98 2.23
C ILE A 111 -13.92 -7.28 3.72
N ASN A 112 -14.10 -8.53 4.12
CA ASN A 112 -14.18 -8.90 5.54
C ASN A 112 -12.95 -8.49 6.33
N ASN A 113 -11.75 -8.63 5.75
CA ASN A 113 -10.50 -8.33 6.44
C ASN A 113 -10.16 -6.82 6.47
N ILE A 114 -10.61 -6.03 5.49
CA ILE A 114 -10.39 -4.57 5.46
C ILE A 114 -11.57 -3.78 6.03
N ASN A 115 -12.68 -4.41 6.37
CA ASN A 115 -13.86 -3.77 6.95
C ASN A 115 -13.56 -3.22 8.34
N GLY A 116 -13.72 -1.91 8.51
CA GLY A 116 -13.29 -1.18 9.71
C GLY A 116 -11.85 -0.66 9.64
N LEU A 117 -11.17 -0.80 8.47
CA LEU A 117 -9.81 -0.28 8.25
C LEU A 117 -9.77 0.81 7.16
N ILE A 118 -10.70 0.80 6.20
CA ILE A 118 -10.81 1.80 5.13
C ILE A 118 -11.37 3.11 5.69
N ARG A 119 -10.71 4.22 5.40
CA ARG A 119 -11.00 5.55 5.95
C ARG A 119 -11.36 6.59 4.89
N LEU A 120 -10.79 6.51 3.68
CA LEU A 120 -11.01 7.50 2.62
C LEU A 120 -12.04 7.03 1.60
N LYS A 121 -11.93 5.79 1.11
CA LYS A 121 -12.85 5.23 0.09
C LYS A 121 -14.08 4.55 0.68
N VAL A 122 -14.57 5.11 1.80
CA VAL A 122 -15.74 4.60 2.56
C VAL A 122 -16.98 4.40 1.70
N PRO A 123 -17.39 5.33 0.79
CA PRO A 123 -18.59 5.11 -0.03
C PRO A 123 -18.50 3.86 -0.91
N GLY A 124 -17.32 3.58 -1.47
CA GLY A 124 -17.06 2.38 -2.26
C GLY A 124 -17.13 1.11 -1.41
N LEU A 125 -16.53 1.14 -0.21
CA LEU A 125 -16.58 0.02 0.74
C LEU A 125 -18.02 -0.26 1.17
N LYS A 126 -18.81 0.76 1.56
CA LYS A 126 -20.23 0.59 1.97
C LYS A 126 -21.05 -0.09 0.88
N LYS A 127 -20.91 0.35 -0.39
CA LYS A 127 -21.59 -0.29 -1.53
C LYS A 127 -21.16 -1.75 -1.71
N SER A 128 -19.86 -2.02 -1.52
CA SER A 128 -19.30 -3.37 -1.63
C SER A 128 -19.79 -4.29 -0.52
N CYS A 129 -19.83 -3.80 0.72
CA CYS A 129 -20.38 -4.52 1.87
C CYS A 129 -21.85 -4.87 1.63
N ASN A 130 -22.66 -3.89 1.18
CA ASN A 130 -24.07 -4.13 0.89
C ASN A 130 -24.28 -5.21 -0.18
N TYR A 131 -23.49 -5.17 -1.29
CA TYR A 131 -23.55 -6.19 -2.33
C TYR A 131 -23.20 -7.60 -1.83
N LEU A 132 -22.24 -7.70 -0.90
CA LEU A 132 -21.75 -8.96 -0.37
C LEU A 132 -22.54 -9.47 0.85
N GLY A 133 -23.48 -8.68 1.38
CA GLY A 133 -24.22 -9.03 2.61
C GLY A 133 -23.35 -8.96 3.87
N ILE A 134 -22.39 -8.02 3.90
CA ILE A 134 -21.48 -7.81 5.03
C ILE A 134 -21.91 -6.53 5.76
N ASP A 135 -22.04 -6.59 7.08
CA ASP A 135 -22.30 -5.42 7.90
C ASP A 135 -21.08 -4.49 7.89
N TYR A 136 -21.30 -3.24 7.43
CA TYR A 136 -20.25 -2.23 7.41
C TYR A 136 -19.80 -1.86 8.82
N LYS A 137 -18.49 -1.78 9.02
CA LYS A 137 -17.85 -1.30 10.25
C LYS A 137 -17.12 0.01 9.97
N GLU A 138 -17.37 1.02 10.80
CA GLU A 138 -16.63 2.29 10.71
C GLU A 138 -15.19 2.10 11.20
N ALA A 139 -14.24 2.74 10.52
CA ALA A 139 -12.84 2.71 10.90
C ALA A 139 -12.56 3.73 12.02
N ASN A 140 -11.51 3.45 12.82
CA ASN A 140 -10.98 4.42 13.74
C ASN A 140 -10.05 5.39 12.99
N TYR A 141 -10.33 6.69 13.05
CA TYR A 141 -9.57 7.74 12.39
C TYR A 141 -8.39 8.27 13.22
N ASN A 142 -8.26 7.85 14.48
CA ASN A 142 -7.10 8.14 15.32
C ASN A 142 -6.09 7.02 15.18
N PHE A 143 -4.90 7.35 14.73
CA PHE A 143 -3.82 6.39 14.52
C PHE A 143 -2.99 6.23 15.78
N GLY A 144 -2.57 5.00 16.06
CA GLY A 144 -1.56 4.72 17.06
C GLY A 144 -0.14 4.90 16.53
N PRO A 145 0.87 4.82 17.41
CA PRO A 145 2.26 4.84 16.98
C PRO A 145 2.58 3.73 15.98
N TYR A 146 3.27 4.10 14.90
CA TYR A 146 3.71 3.17 13.84
C TYR A 146 2.57 2.39 13.16
N ASP A 147 1.37 2.96 13.07
CA ASP A 147 0.23 2.30 12.43
C ASP A 147 0.58 1.97 10.96
N PRO A 148 0.51 0.69 10.52
CA PRO A 148 0.87 0.27 9.17
C PRO A 148 0.00 0.91 8.08
N TYR A 149 -1.21 1.33 8.39
CA TYR A 149 -2.07 2.05 7.45
C TYR A 149 -1.39 3.32 6.92
N PHE A 150 -0.70 4.06 7.79
CA PHE A 150 0.05 5.24 7.39
C PHE A 150 1.14 4.90 6.36
N ALA A 151 1.87 3.80 6.57
CA ALA A 151 2.86 3.33 5.60
C ALA A 151 2.22 3.00 4.24
N GLY A 152 1.03 2.36 4.24
CA GLY A 152 0.29 2.07 3.02
C GLY A 152 -0.14 3.32 2.25
N LEU A 153 -0.54 4.39 2.95
CA LEU A 153 -0.83 5.69 2.32
C LEU A 153 0.43 6.32 1.72
N VAL A 154 1.56 6.28 2.45
CA VAL A 154 2.84 6.83 1.96
C VAL A 154 3.34 6.07 0.73
N ASP A 155 3.13 4.75 0.68
CA ASP A 155 3.53 3.90 -0.46
C ASP A 155 2.76 4.24 -1.75
N THR A 156 1.61 4.91 -1.66
CA THR A 156 0.75 5.26 -2.80
C THR A 156 0.69 6.77 -3.06
N ASP A 157 0.17 7.54 -2.11
CA ASP A 157 -0.06 8.98 -2.24
C ASP A 157 1.03 9.83 -1.57
N GLY A 158 2.03 9.18 -0.95
CA GLY A 158 3.11 9.87 -0.26
C GLY A 158 4.28 10.24 -1.17
N SER A 159 4.96 11.31 -0.79
CA SER A 159 6.27 11.67 -1.34
C SER A 159 7.27 11.89 -0.21
N ILE A 160 8.44 11.27 -0.34
CA ILE A 160 9.57 11.50 0.59
C ILE A 160 10.64 12.27 -0.19
N VAL A 161 10.92 13.49 0.26
CA VAL A 161 11.84 14.39 -0.41
C VAL A 161 12.87 14.93 0.58
N PHE A 162 14.06 15.26 0.08
CA PHE A 162 15.04 15.98 0.86
C PHE A 162 14.90 17.49 0.59
N ASN A 163 14.54 18.24 1.63
CA ASN A 163 14.50 19.69 1.57
C ASN A 163 15.88 20.27 1.85
N TYR A 164 16.58 20.68 0.79
CA TYR A 164 17.94 21.23 0.88
C TYR A 164 18.00 22.52 1.69
N SER A 165 17.01 23.42 1.55
CA SER A 165 16.98 24.70 2.26
C SER A 165 16.77 24.53 3.77
N GLY A 166 15.97 23.51 4.17
CA GLY A 166 15.73 23.19 5.56
C GLY A 166 16.65 22.10 6.12
N ASN A 167 17.52 21.51 5.28
CA ASN A 167 18.41 20.37 5.61
C ASN A 167 17.67 19.25 6.35
N ARG A 168 16.50 18.84 5.81
CA ARG A 168 15.63 17.85 6.43
C ARG A 168 14.96 16.95 5.41
N ILE A 169 14.57 15.74 5.84
CA ILE A 169 13.70 14.84 5.07
C ILE A 169 12.25 15.22 5.38
N GLU A 170 11.45 15.38 4.35
CA GLU A 170 10.01 15.65 4.44
C GLU A 170 9.24 14.49 3.84
N CYS A 171 8.19 14.08 4.55
CA CYS A 171 7.19 13.14 4.04
C CYS A 171 5.88 13.92 3.87
N ASN A 172 5.43 14.06 2.63
CA ASN A 172 4.23 14.80 2.29
C ASN A 172 3.13 13.84 1.84
N LEU A 173 1.92 14.07 2.31
CA LEU A 173 0.70 13.39 1.90
C LEU A 173 -0.32 14.45 1.49
N GLU A 174 -0.93 14.28 0.31
CA GLU A 174 -1.95 15.18 -0.21
C GLU A 174 -3.27 14.43 -0.38
N PHE A 175 -4.35 14.99 0.15
CA PHE A 175 -5.68 14.40 0.06
C PHE A 175 -6.69 15.41 -0.42
N GLU A 176 -7.63 14.96 -1.25
CA GLU A 176 -8.83 15.75 -1.53
C GLU A 176 -9.59 16.00 -0.22
N ARG A 177 -9.93 17.28 0.03
CA ARG A 177 -10.68 17.65 1.22
C ARG A 177 -12.13 17.19 1.13
N ASN A 178 -12.51 16.27 1.98
CA ASN A 178 -13.87 15.76 2.11
C ASN A 178 -14.18 15.37 3.56
N GLU A 179 -15.39 14.87 3.82
CA GLU A 179 -15.82 14.48 5.16
C GLU A 179 -14.97 13.38 5.80
N PHE A 180 -14.32 12.55 5.00
CA PHE A 180 -13.51 11.43 5.48
C PHE A 180 -12.06 11.86 5.73
N SER A 181 -11.43 12.57 4.77
CA SER A 181 -10.06 13.06 4.93
C SER A 181 -9.94 14.04 6.10
N SER A 182 -10.98 14.83 6.36
CA SER A 182 -11.01 15.78 7.48
C SER A 182 -11.06 15.12 8.86
N LYS A 183 -11.38 13.82 8.95
CA LYS A 183 -11.38 13.05 10.20
C LYS A 183 -10.02 12.45 10.54
N LEU A 184 -9.10 12.35 9.55
CA LEU A 184 -7.80 11.72 9.75
C LEU A 184 -6.97 12.47 10.80
N ASN A 185 -6.53 11.76 11.82
CA ASN A 185 -5.68 12.31 12.88
C ASN A 185 -4.36 11.55 12.95
N PHE A 186 -3.29 12.16 12.45
CA PHE A 186 -1.94 11.61 12.42
C PHE A 186 -1.05 12.03 13.60
N ASP A 187 -1.59 12.74 14.58
CA ASP A 187 -0.81 13.35 15.68
C ASP A 187 0.05 12.34 16.46
N ASN A 188 -0.36 11.08 16.50
CA ASN A 188 0.32 10.03 17.27
C ASN A 188 1.04 8.98 16.42
N VAL A 189 1.04 9.11 15.10
CA VAL A 189 1.64 8.11 14.19
C VAL A 189 3.15 8.02 14.40
N ILE A 190 3.80 9.16 14.53
CA ILE A 190 5.22 9.26 14.84
C ILE A 190 5.35 9.82 16.26
N PRO A 191 5.88 9.03 17.21
CA PRO A 191 6.03 9.50 18.58
C PRO A 191 6.83 10.81 18.65
N ASN A 192 6.34 11.74 19.47
CA ASN A 192 6.96 13.06 19.71
C ASN A 192 7.02 13.98 18.46
N TYR A 193 6.23 13.69 17.42
CA TYR A 193 6.16 14.53 16.24
C TYR A 193 4.71 14.80 15.85
N LYS A 194 4.36 16.06 15.63
CA LYS A 194 3.07 16.48 15.09
C LYS A 194 3.25 16.87 13.62
N PRO A 195 2.46 16.29 12.70
CA PRO A 195 2.47 16.72 11.31
C PRO A 195 1.91 18.14 11.18
N ALA A 196 2.47 18.91 10.25
CA ALA A 196 1.88 20.17 9.84
C ALA A 196 0.74 19.89 8.84
N VAL A 197 -0.43 20.48 9.08
CA VAL A 197 -1.59 20.37 8.18
C VAL A 197 -1.81 21.74 7.54
N SER A 198 -1.81 21.78 6.21
CA SER A 198 -2.18 22.95 5.40
C SER A 198 -3.42 22.66 4.56
N PHE A 199 -4.25 23.68 4.33
CA PHE A 199 -5.48 23.58 3.56
C PHE A 199 -5.48 24.55 2.40
#